data_bc5ffd78242b2d85c35bdc36accad820
#
_entry.id   bc5ffd78242b2d85c35bdc36accad820
#
_cell.length_a   1.000
_cell.length_b   1.000
_cell.length_c   1.000
_cell.angle_alpha   90.00
_cell.angle_beta   90.00
_cell.angle_gamma   90.00
#
_symmetry.space_group_name_H-M   'P 1'
#
loop_
_entity.id
_entity.type
_entity.pdbx_description
1 polymer ?
#
loop_
_entity_poly.entity_id
_entity_poly.type
_entity_poly.pdbx_seq_one_letter_code
_entity_poly.pdbx_strand_id
1 'polypeptide(L)'
;MLNRLVGMLSGKDNVAAPPPRVVPDKVVEQAPRPAEKAPSVMRREAMLGRDQRVAGYTFMLRRAVDDQRDSNLPDVQRLYDETLLGNLQRMDIARLLGQRLAFVPIAPANLNLSLVDGWPAPGTVWLL
;
A
#
# COMPACT_ATOMS: atom_id res chain seq x y z
N MET A 1 -89.95 -3.81 31.66
CA MET A 1 -89.06 -2.75 32.15
C MET A 1 -87.72 -2.84 31.46
N LEU A 2 -87.42 -1.82 30.89
CA LEU A 2 -86.43 -1.65 29.85
C LEU A 2 -85.03 -1.74 30.34
N ASN A 3 -84.21 -2.54 29.68
CA ASN A 3 -82.77 -2.35 29.75
C ASN A 3 -82.21 -2.20 28.38
N ARG A 4 -81.82 -1.02 28.23
CA ARG A 4 -81.17 -0.51 27.03
C ARG A 4 -79.72 -0.94 27.01
N LEU A 5 -79.41 -1.81 26.11
CA LEU A 5 -78.04 -2.05 25.77
C LEU A 5 -77.64 -1.03 24.71
N VAL A 6 -76.92 -0.08 25.15
CA VAL A 6 -76.17 0.83 24.26
C VAL A 6 -74.91 0.11 23.84
N GLY A 7 -74.95 -0.43 22.65
CA GLY A 7 -73.74 -0.91 22.02
C GLY A 7 -72.82 0.28 21.71
N MET A 8 -71.80 0.41 22.48
CA MET A 8 -70.70 1.29 22.12
C MET A 8 -69.83 0.61 21.05
N LEU A 9 -70.05 1.03 19.87
CA LEU A 9 -69.08 0.81 18.80
C LEU A 9 -67.86 1.69 19.07
N SER A 10 -66.91 1.12 19.77
CA SER A 10 -65.58 1.71 19.84
C SER A 10 -64.87 1.41 18.53
N GLY A 11 -65.02 2.33 17.61
CA GLY A 11 -64.17 2.36 16.43
C GLY A 11 -62.74 2.58 16.86
N LYS A 12 -61.98 1.53 16.94
CA LYS A 12 -60.55 1.66 16.97
C LYS A 12 -60.11 2.08 15.58
N ASP A 13 -59.96 3.37 15.39
CA ASP A 13 -59.17 3.86 14.30
C ASP A 13 -57.72 3.38 14.48
N ASN A 14 -57.47 2.27 13.86
CA ASN A 14 -56.13 1.77 13.79
C ASN A 14 -55.39 2.64 12.75
N VAL A 15 -54.98 3.80 13.20
CA VAL A 15 -54.08 4.66 12.42
C VAL A 15 -52.78 3.91 12.39
N ALA A 16 -52.55 3.20 11.29
CA ALA A 16 -51.25 2.63 11.03
C ALA A 16 -50.20 3.74 11.06
N ALA A 17 -49.29 3.61 12.00
CA ALA A 17 -48.15 4.52 12.05
C ALA A 17 -47.47 4.50 10.68
N PRO A 18 -47.10 5.65 10.12
CA PRO A 18 -46.41 5.71 8.86
C PRO A 18 -45.12 4.89 9.00
N PRO A 19 -44.75 4.10 8.00
CA PRO A 19 -43.51 3.34 8.06
C PRO A 19 -42.36 4.32 8.34
N PRO A 20 -41.39 3.92 9.16
CA PRO A 20 -40.25 4.77 9.42
C PRO A 20 -39.66 5.16 8.07
N ARG A 21 -39.59 6.46 7.82
CA ARG A 21 -38.83 6.96 6.69
C ARG A 21 -37.43 6.41 6.88
N VAL A 22 -37.07 5.48 6.03
CA VAL A 22 -35.66 5.11 5.83
C VAL A 22 -35.02 6.41 5.32
N VAL A 23 -34.42 7.15 6.22
CA VAL A 23 -33.51 8.21 5.84
C VAL A 23 -32.42 7.47 5.08
N PRO A 24 -32.18 7.76 3.80
CA PRO A 24 -31.07 7.16 3.15
C PRO A 24 -29.86 7.51 4.01
N ASP A 25 -29.22 6.47 4.54
CA ASP A 25 -27.93 6.63 5.18
C ASP A 25 -27.15 7.60 4.33
N LYS A 26 -26.84 8.75 4.91
CA LYS A 26 -25.82 9.60 4.34
C LYS A 26 -24.69 8.65 4.04
N VAL A 27 -24.48 8.39 2.75
CA VAL A 27 -23.23 7.82 2.30
C VAL A 27 -22.19 8.72 2.96
N VAL A 28 -21.65 8.26 4.06
CA VAL A 28 -20.49 8.87 4.66
C VAL A 28 -19.49 8.71 3.55
N GLU A 29 -19.32 9.78 2.79
CA GLU A 29 -18.24 9.94 1.84
C GLU A 29 -16.99 9.71 2.68
N GLN A 30 -16.56 8.44 2.67
CA GLN A 30 -15.33 8.05 3.34
C GLN A 30 -14.28 8.93 2.72
N ALA A 31 -13.73 9.84 3.54
CA ALA A 31 -12.55 10.58 3.17
C ALA A 31 -11.60 9.59 2.48
N PRO A 32 -11.02 9.94 1.31
CA PRO A 32 -10.17 9.02 0.57
C PRO A 32 -9.16 8.49 1.58
N ARG A 33 -9.24 7.20 1.88
CA ARG A 33 -8.22 6.53 2.67
C ARG A 33 -6.90 6.86 2.00
N PRO A 34 -5.90 7.38 2.75
CA PRO A 34 -4.59 7.55 2.16
C PRO A 34 -4.28 6.24 1.46
N ALA A 35 -4.06 6.30 0.16
CA ALA A 35 -3.91 5.13 -0.69
C ALA A 35 -3.01 4.16 0.05
N GLU A 36 -3.58 3.08 0.54
CA GLU A 36 -2.81 2.00 1.15
C GLU A 36 -1.78 1.65 0.10
N LYS A 37 -0.51 1.99 0.36
CA LYS A 37 0.58 1.70 -0.56
C LYS A 37 0.43 0.23 -0.89
N ALA A 38 0.05 -0.07 -2.12
CA ALA A 38 -0.08 -1.44 -2.59
C ALA A 38 1.17 -2.19 -2.12
N PRO A 39 1.04 -3.38 -1.52
CA PRO A 39 2.18 -4.08 -0.96
C PRO A 39 3.22 -4.24 -2.07
N SER A 40 4.31 -3.51 -1.94
CA SER A 40 5.40 -3.59 -2.90
C SER A 40 6.13 -4.91 -2.68
N VAL A 41 5.98 -5.82 -3.63
CA VAL A 41 6.71 -7.09 -3.60
C VAL A 41 8.13 -6.84 -4.06
N MET A 42 9.08 -7.08 -3.18
CA MET A 42 10.49 -7.00 -3.54
C MET A 42 10.95 -8.32 -4.16
N ARG A 43 11.59 -8.23 -5.31
CA ARG A 43 12.22 -9.34 -6.00
C ARG A 43 13.73 -9.29 -5.80
N ARG A 44 14.33 -10.45 -5.65
CA ARG A 44 15.77 -10.63 -5.55
C ARG A 44 16.26 -11.53 -6.67
N GLU A 45 17.30 -11.11 -7.38
CA GLU A 45 17.96 -11.89 -8.43
C GLU A 45 19.43 -12.09 -8.09
N ALA A 46 19.92 -13.32 -8.29
CA ALA A 46 21.32 -13.64 -8.04
C ALA A 46 22.21 -13.11 -9.17
N MET A 47 23.30 -12.46 -8.79
CA MET A 47 24.36 -12.02 -9.70
C MET A 47 25.53 -12.99 -9.61
N LEU A 48 25.91 -13.57 -10.73
CA LEU A 48 27.03 -14.51 -10.80
C LEU A 48 28.33 -13.79 -11.13
N GLY A 49 29.37 -14.15 -10.44
CA GLY A 49 30.73 -13.74 -10.75
C GLY A 49 31.29 -14.51 -11.95
N ARG A 50 32.52 -14.17 -12.35
CA ARG A 50 33.24 -14.86 -13.45
C ARG A 50 33.51 -16.34 -13.15
N ASP A 51 33.59 -16.69 -11.88
CA ASP A 51 33.75 -18.07 -11.38
C ASP A 51 32.44 -18.84 -11.29
N GLN A 52 31.32 -18.28 -11.83
CA GLN A 52 29.98 -18.84 -11.79
C GLN A 52 29.42 -19.02 -10.37
N ARG A 53 30.02 -18.40 -9.38
CA ARG A 53 29.50 -18.36 -8.02
C ARG A 53 28.65 -17.11 -7.80
N VAL A 54 27.73 -17.17 -6.84
CA VAL A 54 26.91 -16.01 -6.49
C VAL A 54 27.78 -14.95 -5.82
N ALA A 55 28.04 -13.86 -6.55
CA ALA A 55 28.79 -12.70 -6.07
C ALA A 55 27.92 -11.78 -5.22
N GLY A 56 26.62 -11.72 -5.51
CA GLY A 56 25.70 -10.86 -4.81
C GLY A 56 24.27 -11.01 -5.34
N TYR A 57 23.43 -10.04 -4.98
CA TYR A 57 22.03 -10.01 -5.40
C TYR A 57 21.62 -8.62 -5.84
N THR A 58 20.84 -8.57 -6.90
CA THR A 58 20.13 -7.36 -7.30
C THR A 58 18.73 -7.34 -6.68
N PHE A 59 18.30 -6.20 -6.20
CA PHE A 59 16.99 -6.01 -5.60
C PHE A 59 16.15 -5.07 -6.45
N MET A 60 14.90 -5.43 -6.66
CA MET A 60 13.94 -4.65 -7.43
C MET A 60 12.58 -4.71 -6.77
N LEU A 61 11.81 -3.64 -6.87
CA LEU A 61 10.39 -3.65 -6.53
C LEU A 61 9.59 -4.12 -7.74
N ARG A 62 8.68 -5.06 -7.53
CA ARG A 62 7.70 -5.42 -8.54
C ARG A 62 6.66 -4.31 -8.62
N ARG A 63 6.56 -3.66 -9.76
CA ARG A 63 5.48 -2.70 -10.05
C ARG A 63 4.22 -3.45 -10.47
N ALA A 64 3.05 -2.92 -10.11
CA ALA A 64 1.82 -3.36 -10.73
C ALA A 64 1.87 -3.06 -12.24
N VAL A 65 1.28 -3.93 -13.04
CA VAL A 65 1.39 -3.87 -14.51
C VAL A 65 0.87 -2.54 -15.08
N ASP A 66 -0.04 -1.89 -14.37
CA ASP A 66 -0.65 -0.63 -14.80
C ASP A 66 0.26 0.60 -14.61
N ASP A 67 1.27 0.52 -13.75
CA ASP A 67 2.16 1.65 -13.45
C ASP A 67 3.32 1.81 -14.46
N GLN A 68 3.42 0.94 -15.45
CA GLN A 68 4.53 1.00 -16.41
C GLN A 68 4.50 2.24 -17.30
N ARG A 69 3.34 2.87 -17.48
CA ARG A 69 3.20 4.04 -18.36
C ARG A 69 3.80 5.31 -17.75
N ASP A 70 3.76 5.43 -16.43
CA ASP A 70 4.22 6.62 -15.71
C ASP A 70 5.60 6.43 -15.05
N SER A 71 6.24 5.30 -15.30
CA SER A 71 7.49 4.93 -14.63
C SER A 71 8.70 5.83 -14.93
N ASN A 72 8.61 6.64 -15.98
CA ASN A 72 9.67 7.56 -16.38
C ASN A 72 9.53 8.95 -15.76
N LEU A 73 8.47 9.21 -14.98
CA LEU A 73 8.32 10.47 -14.28
C LEU A 73 9.32 10.56 -13.12
N PRO A 74 10.06 11.66 -12.96
CA PRO A 74 11.07 11.82 -11.91
C PRO A 74 10.53 11.55 -10.50
N ASP A 75 9.32 12.01 -10.21
CA ASP A 75 8.69 11.83 -8.90
C ASP A 75 8.34 10.34 -8.64
N VAL A 76 7.90 9.63 -9.67
CA VAL A 76 7.61 8.19 -9.57
C VAL A 76 8.89 7.40 -9.36
N GLN A 77 9.96 7.76 -10.08
CA GLN A 77 11.26 7.13 -9.92
C GLN A 77 11.85 7.41 -8.54
N ARG A 78 11.71 8.63 -8.04
CA ARG A 78 12.13 8.97 -6.68
C ARG A 78 11.40 8.16 -5.63
N LEU A 79 10.07 8.08 -5.72
CA LEU A 79 9.25 7.27 -4.80
C LEU A 79 9.64 5.80 -4.84
N TYR A 80 9.95 5.27 -6.03
CA TYR A 80 10.42 3.91 -6.20
C TYR A 80 11.74 3.67 -5.47
N ASP A 81 12.72 4.54 -5.69
CA ASP A 81 14.04 4.43 -5.09
C ASP A 81 13.96 4.57 -3.56
N GLU A 82 13.21 5.54 -3.04
CA GLU A 82 12.97 5.72 -1.60
C GLU A 82 12.31 4.47 -0.97
N THR A 83 11.34 3.89 -1.67
CA THR A 83 10.63 2.69 -1.18
C THR A 83 11.56 1.48 -1.17
N LEU A 84 12.35 1.29 -2.25
CA LEU A 84 13.32 0.20 -2.34
C LEU A 84 14.36 0.30 -1.23
N LEU A 85 14.99 1.47 -1.09
CA LEU A 85 16.01 1.70 -0.07
C LEU A 85 15.46 1.54 1.35
N GLY A 86 14.27 2.07 1.62
CA GLY A 86 13.63 1.93 2.92
C GLY A 86 13.31 0.47 3.28
N ASN A 87 12.89 -0.33 2.32
CA ASN A 87 12.63 -1.76 2.52
C ASN A 87 13.94 -2.52 2.79
N LEU A 88 14.99 -2.25 2.03
CA LEU A 88 16.29 -2.88 2.21
C LEU A 88 16.93 -2.55 3.57
N GLN A 89 16.78 -1.32 4.04
CA GLN A 89 17.23 -0.92 5.38
C GLN A 89 16.47 -1.65 6.49
N ARG A 90 15.15 -1.76 6.37
CA ARG A 90 14.33 -2.50 7.35
C ARG A 90 14.66 -3.98 7.42
N MET A 91 15.12 -4.56 6.32
CA MET A 91 15.52 -5.96 6.26
C MET A 91 16.91 -6.24 6.81
N ASP A 92 17.64 -5.20 7.23
CA ASP A 92 19.05 -5.32 7.62
C ASP A 92 19.87 -6.08 6.56
N ILE A 93 19.91 -5.50 5.37
CA ILE A 93 20.49 -6.14 4.19
C ILE A 93 21.95 -6.55 4.39
N ALA A 94 22.71 -5.78 5.17
CA ALA A 94 24.10 -6.09 5.46
C ALA A 94 24.24 -7.42 6.20
N ARG A 95 23.37 -7.66 7.17
CA ARG A 95 23.32 -8.92 7.90
C ARG A 95 22.83 -10.09 7.05
N LEU A 96 21.83 -9.83 6.19
CA LEU A 96 21.24 -10.85 5.34
C LEU A 96 22.24 -11.39 4.30
N LEU A 97 23.06 -10.50 3.73
CA LEU A 97 23.99 -10.86 2.65
C LEU A 97 25.35 -11.35 3.14
N GLY A 98 25.74 -11.00 4.37
CA GLY A 98 27.05 -11.30 4.91
C GLY A 98 28.15 -10.65 4.07
N GLN A 99 28.97 -11.47 3.39
CA GLN A 99 30.07 -10.98 2.54
C GLN A 99 29.69 -10.80 1.06
N ARG A 100 28.43 -11.06 0.70
CA ARG A 100 27.96 -10.91 -0.68
C ARG A 100 27.57 -9.47 -0.97
N LEU A 101 27.68 -9.09 -2.24
CA LEU A 101 27.36 -7.74 -2.69
C LEU A 101 25.85 -7.53 -2.83
N ALA A 102 25.39 -6.33 -2.49
CA ALA A 102 24.07 -5.83 -2.83
C ALA A 102 24.19 -4.92 -4.05
N PHE A 103 23.55 -5.31 -5.15
CA PHE A 103 23.44 -4.46 -6.34
C PHE A 103 22.10 -3.74 -6.29
N VAL A 104 22.15 -2.42 -6.10
CA VAL A 104 20.96 -1.60 -5.88
C VAL A 104 20.80 -0.61 -7.02
N PRO A 105 19.77 -0.76 -7.87
CA PRO A 105 19.49 0.21 -8.91
C PRO A 105 18.95 1.49 -8.28
N ILE A 106 19.46 2.62 -8.75
CA ILE A 106 19.03 3.96 -8.34
C ILE A 106 19.17 4.93 -9.50
N ALA A 107 18.20 5.82 -9.65
CA ALA A 107 18.33 6.89 -10.63
C ALA A 107 19.45 7.86 -10.22
N PRO A 108 20.30 8.32 -11.18
CA PRO A 108 21.39 9.23 -10.86
C PRO A 108 20.95 10.50 -10.14
N ALA A 109 19.76 11.02 -10.46
CA ALA A 109 19.18 12.20 -9.82
C ALA A 109 18.84 11.98 -8.33
N ASN A 110 18.74 10.73 -7.88
CA ASN A 110 18.34 10.35 -6.52
C ASN A 110 19.53 9.95 -5.63
N LEU A 111 20.75 10.05 -6.11
CA LEU A 111 21.95 9.75 -5.32
C LEU A 111 22.14 10.67 -4.10
N ASN A 112 21.48 11.84 -4.09
CA ASN A 112 21.50 12.79 -2.99
C ASN A 112 20.42 12.56 -1.94
N LEU A 113 19.66 11.46 -2.02
CA LEU A 113 18.68 11.12 -1.00
C LEU A 113 19.36 10.83 0.36
N SER A 114 18.77 11.31 1.43
CA SER A 114 19.28 11.08 2.80
C SER A 114 19.41 9.59 3.15
N LEU A 115 18.62 8.74 2.51
CA LEU A 115 18.70 7.29 2.66
C LEU A 115 19.99 6.70 2.08
N VAL A 116 20.58 7.35 1.08
CA VAL A 116 21.86 6.95 0.49
C VAL A 116 23.01 7.34 1.43
N ASP A 117 22.96 8.54 2.01
CA ASP A 117 23.98 9.02 2.96
C ASP A 117 24.06 8.15 4.22
N GLY A 118 22.91 7.67 4.70
CA GLY A 118 22.81 6.78 5.84
C GLY A 118 23.00 5.29 5.53
N TRP A 119 23.35 4.95 4.28
CA TRP A 119 23.43 3.57 3.85
C TRP A 119 24.69 2.88 4.40
N PRO A 120 24.57 1.67 4.95
CA PRO A 120 25.74 0.89 5.36
C PRO A 120 26.55 0.50 4.12
N ALA A 121 27.64 1.24 3.91
CA ALA A 121 28.43 1.20 2.68
C ALA A 121 29.15 -0.13 2.34
N PRO A 122 29.60 -0.97 3.29
CA PRO A 122 30.33 -2.16 2.91
C PRO A 122 29.47 -3.14 2.11
N GLY A 123 29.90 -3.46 0.89
CA GLY A 123 29.26 -4.47 0.08
C GLY A 123 28.09 -4.00 -0.78
N THR A 124 27.87 -2.69 -0.93
CA THR A 124 26.84 -2.15 -1.82
C THR A 124 27.45 -1.63 -3.12
N VAL A 125 26.83 -1.98 -4.23
CA VAL A 125 27.15 -1.51 -5.58
C VAL A 125 25.92 -0.79 -6.13
N TRP A 126 26.06 0.50 -6.40
CA TRP A 126 25.01 1.29 -7.03
C TRP A 126 25.00 1.07 -8.54
N LEU A 127 23.83 0.73 -9.07
CA LEU A 127 23.60 0.59 -10.51
C LEU A 127 22.88 1.86 -10.99
N LEU A 128 23.52 2.62 -11.85
CA LEU A 128 23.02 3.90 -12.39
C LEU A 128 22.45 3.72 -13.80
#